data_644661b153eae8a2eabd85ac3b6bc609
#
_entry.id   644661b153eae8a2eabd85ac3b6bc609
#
_cell.length_a   1.000
_cell.length_b   1.000
_cell.length_c   1.000
_cell.angle_alpha   90.00
_cell.angle_beta   90.00
_cell.angle_gamma   90.00
#
_symmetry.space_group_name_H-M   'P 1'
#
loop_
_entity.id
_entity.type
_entity.pdbx_description
1 polymer ?
#
loop_
_entity_poly.entity_id
_entity_poly.type
_entity_poly.pdbx_seq_one_letter_code
_entity_poly.pdbx_strand_id
1 'polypeptide(L)'
;HDFRAAMLLTAAKMLKENEAELKGTVKFMFQPAEETFEGSKNMIEHGILENPKVDAALAYHVSPGQMPVGIYMYNSTGTMMYSVDGFHIEIKGKGAHGAYPQNSVDPINIAAHVYFALQSVIARETDPSKACLMTVGKFQAGTAANIIPDTAVLEGTIRTNDKDSRELLVRRMKETAIRTAETFGGTAKITMISEVPPLICNPEFTEQIVGFI
;
A
#
# COMPACT_ATOMS: atom_id res chain seq x y z
N HIS A 1 -15.37 -9.69 5.39
CA HIS A 1 -15.81 -9.43 4.01
C HIS A 1 -17.19 -10.00 3.69
N ASP A 2 -17.68 -11.04 4.38
CA ASP A 2 -18.96 -11.69 4.12
C ASP A 2 -20.16 -10.74 4.22
N PHE A 3 -20.16 -9.86 5.21
CA PHE A 3 -21.20 -8.83 5.35
C PHE A 3 -21.30 -7.92 4.13
N ARG A 4 -20.16 -7.51 3.55
CA ARG A 4 -20.14 -6.65 2.35
C ARG A 4 -20.75 -7.36 1.16
N ALA A 5 -20.40 -8.63 0.96
CA ALA A 5 -20.97 -9.45 -0.13
C ALA A 5 -22.46 -9.65 0.05
N ALA A 6 -22.93 -9.94 1.28
CA ALA A 6 -24.35 -10.10 1.60
C ALA A 6 -25.14 -8.79 1.39
N MET A 7 -24.59 -7.65 1.82
CA MET A 7 -25.20 -6.33 1.60
C MET A 7 -25.32 -6.01 0.11
N LEU A 8 -24.27 -6.24 -0.66
CA LEU A 8 -24.28 -5.99 -2.11
C LEU A 8 -25.27 -6.90 -2.84
N LEU A 9 -25.35 -8.18 -2.46
CA LEU A 9 -26.30 -9.11 -3.04
C LEU A 9 -27.77 -8.71 -2.71
N THR A 10 -28.01 -8.25 -1.47
CA THR A 10 -29.33 -7.74 -1.07
C THR A 10 -29.70 -6.48 -1.85
N ALA A 11 -28.77 -5.53 -1.98
CA ALA A 11 -28.98 -4.34 -2.79
C ALA A 11 -29.26 -4.68 -4.26
N ALA A 12 -28.54 -5.66 -4.83
CA ALA A 12 -28.77 -6.14 -6.18
C ALA A 12 -30.19 -6.68 -6.37
N LYS A 13 -30.68 -7.46 -5.40
CA LYS A 13 -32.04 -7.99 -5.42
C LYS A 13 -33.09 -6.86 -5.39
N MET A 14 -32.94 -5.93 -4.44
CA MET A 14 -33.87 -4.79 -4.29
C MET A 14 -33.90 -3.91 -5.56
N LEU A 15 -32.74 -3.64 -6.14
CA LEU A 15 -32.65 -2.86 -7.37
C LEU A 15 -33.23 -3.61 -8.58
N LYS A 16 -33.07 -4.94 -8.64
CA LYS A 16 -33.69 -5.76 -9.69
C LYS A 16 -35.20 -5.78 -9.61
N GLU A 17 -35.77 -5.81 -8.40
CA GLU A 17 -37.21 -5.73 -8.18
C GLU A 17 -37.81 -4.40 -8.63
N ASN A 18 -36.99 -3.31 -8.65
CA ASN A 18 -37.38 -1.96 -9.05
C ASN A 18 -36.69 -1.52 -10.37
N GLU A 19 -36.22 -2.44 -11.19
CA GLU A 19 -35.44 -2.16 -12.40
C GLU A 19 -36.14 -1.19 -13.37
N ALA A 20 -37.46 -1.24 -13.48
CA ALA A 20 -38.23 -0.37 -14.36
C ALA A 20 -38.18 1.11 -13.96
N GLU A 21 -37.84 1.42 -12.71
CA GLU A 21 -37.76 2.79 -12.17
C GLU A 21 -36.32 3.34 -12.27
N LEU A 22 -35.32 2.51 -12.56
CA LEU A 22 -33.92 2.93 -12.64
C LEU A 22 -33.67 3.83 -13.85
N LYS A 23 -33.03 4.98 -13.60
CA LYS A 23 -32.63 5.94 -14.65
C LYS A 23 -31.14 5.81 -14.92
N GLY A 24 -30.68 4.63 -15.33
CA GLY A 24 -29.27 4.37 -15.59
C GLY A 24 -28.92 2.91 -15.43
N THR A 25 -27.62 2.61 -15.35
CA THR A 25 -27.12 1.25 -15.18
C THR A 25 -26.39 1.12 -13.86
N VAL A 26 -26.69 0.08 -13.10
CA VAL A 26 -25.95 -0.28 -11.89
C VAL A 26 -25.14 -1.55 -12.17
N LYS A 27 -23.84 -1.47 -12.01
CA LYS A 27 -22.90 -2.57 -12.16
C LYS A 27 -22.48 -3.06 -10.78
N PHE A 28 -22.77 -4.31 -10.45
CA PHE A 28 -22.36 -4.92 -9.18
C PHE A 28 -20.97 -5.54 -9.31
N MET A 29 -20.05 -5.12 -8.45
CA MET A 29 -18.67 -5.57 -8.46
C MET A 29 -18.37 -6.41 -7.20
N PHE A 30 -18.25 -7.72 -7.35
CA PHE A 30 -17.82 -8.63 -6.30
C PHE A 30 -16.32 -8.88 -6.45
N GLN A 31 -15.53 -8.17 -5.65
CA GLN A 31 -14.07 -8.20 -5.72
C GLN A 31 -13.51 -9.47 -5.05
N PRO A 32 -12.74 -10.30 -5.76
CA PRO A 32 -11.95 -11.38 -5.14
C PRO A 32 -10.65 -10.83 -4.54
N ALA A 33 -9.97 -11.63 -3.72
CA ALA A 33 -8.58 -11.40 -3.29
C ALA A 33 -8.30 -9.97 -2.76
N GLU A 34 -9.23 -9.42 -1.95
CA GLU A 34 -9.06 -8.07 -1.40
C GLU A 34 -7.88 -8.00 -0.42
N GLU A 35 -7.70 -9.01 0.42
CA GLU A 35 -6.64 -9.08 1.42
C GLU A 35 -5.22 -9.22 0.83
N THR A 36 -5.11 -9.62 -0.43
CA THR A 36 -3.84 -9.67 -1.16
C THR A 36 -3.59 -8.44 -2.02
N PHE A 37 -4.54 -7.49 -2.07
CA PHE A 37 -4.52 -6.26 -2.89
C PHE A 37 -4.48 -6.49 -4.41
N GLU A 38 -4.75 -7.70 -4.88
CA GLU A 38 -4.66 -8.05 -6.30
C GLU A 38 -6.02 -7.95 -7.02
N GLY A 39 -7.11 -8.20 -6.31
CA GLY A 39 -8.42 -8.38 -6.92
C GLY A 39 -8.93 -7.16 -7.67
N SER A 40 -8.90 -5.98 -7.07
CA SER A 40 -9.39 -4.75 -7.71
C SER A 40 -8.55 -4.35 -8.92
N LYS A 41 -7.22 -4.47 -8.82
CA LYS A 41 -6.31 -4.20 -9.94
C LYS A 41 -6.60 -5.13 -11.11
N ASN A 42 -6.71 -6.43 -10.86
CA ASN A 42 -7.04 -7.43 -11.87
C ASN A 42 -8.40 -7.12 -12.55
N MET A 43 -9.43 -6.79 -11.77
CA MET A 43 -10.75 -6.45 -12.33
C MET A 43 -10.70 -5.19 -13.20
N ILE A 44 -9.92 -4.17 -12.82
CA ILE A 44 -9.75 -2.94 -13.62
C ILE A 44 -9.01 -3.26 -14.92
N GLU A 45 -7.93 -4.03 -14.87
CA GLU A 45 -7.17 -4.47 -16.05
C GLU A 45 -8.03 -5.30 -17.03
N HIS A 46 -9.04 -6.01 -16.51
CA HIS A 46 -10.02 -6.76 -17.33
C HIS A 46 -11.28 -5.96 -17.67
N GLY A 47 -11.25 -4.65 -17.51
CA GLY A 47 -12.28 -3.75 -18.01
C GLY A 47 -13.56 -3.66 -17.18
N ILE A 48 -13.50 -3.91 -15.85
CA ILE A 48 -14.70 -3.80 -14.99
C ILE A 48 -15.30 -2.39 -15.00
N LEU A 49 -14.51 -1.37 -15.28
CA LEU A 49 -14.96 0.02 -15.35
C LEU A 49 -15.44 0.42 -16.76
N GLU A 50 -15.37 -0.50 -17.72
CA GLU A 50 -15.79 -0.30 -19.12
C GLU A 50 -17.02 -1.15 -19.45
N ASN A 51 -17.73 -0.81 -20.53
CA ASN A 51 -18.85 -1.56 -21.13
C ASN A 51 -19.95 -2.03 -20.16
N PRO A 52 -20.77 -1.14 -19.59
CA PRO A 52 -20.76 0.31 -19.79
C PRO A 52 -19.66 0.98 -18.96
N LYS A 53 -19.24 2.16 -19.38
CA LYS A 53 -18.31 2.99 -18.62
C LYS A 53 -18.93 3.34 -17.27
N VAL A 54 -18.12 3.23 -16.22
CA VAL A 54 -18.51 3.56 -14.85
C VAL A 54 -18.24 5.05 -14.59
N ASP A 55 -19.27 5.80 -14.23
CA ASP A 55 -19.16 7.23 -13.92
C ASP A 55 -18.87 7.49 -12.45
N ALA A 56 -19.35 6.61 -11.56
CA ALA A 56 -19.11 6.68 -10.12
C ALA A 56 -19.07 5.28 -9.49
N ALA A 57 -18.35 5.13 -8.40
CA ALA A 57 -18.27 3.89 -7.64
C ALA A 57 -18.56 4.15 -6.16
N LEU A 58 -19.30 3.25 -5.53
CA LEU A 58 -19.65 3.29 -4.12
C LEU A 58 -19.25 1.98 -3.46
N ALA A 59 -18.63 2.05 -2.27
CA ALA A 59 -18.32 0.89 -1.46
C ALA A 59 -18.56 1.18 0.03
N TYR A 60 -19.00 0.16 0.76
CA TYR A 60 -19.18 0.21 2.21
C TYR A 60 -18.23 -0.76 2.89
N HIS A 61 -17.75 -0.38 4.07
CA HIS A 61 -16.94 -1.25 4.93
C HIS A 61 -17.58 -1.37 6.31
N VAL A 62 -17.61 -2.56 6.86
CA VAL A 62 -18.03 -2.79 8.26
C VAL A 62 -16.79 -2.75 9.15
N SER A 63 -16.92 -2.08 10.32
CA SER A 63 -15.85 -1.99 11.34
C SER A 63 -16.32 -2.68 12.62
N PRO A 64 -16.04 -3.96 12.81
CA PRO A 64 -16.49 -4.67 14.00
C PRO A 64 -15.72 -4.24 15.25
N GLY A 65 -16.42 -4.11 16.36
CA GLY A 65 -15.85 -4.12 17.71
C GLY A 65 -15.33 -2.81 18.30
N GLN A 66 -15.23 -1.72 17.55
CA GLN A 66 -14.71 -0.44 18.08
C GLN A 66 -15.73 0.71 18.10
N MET A 67 -16.86 0.52 17.42
CA MET A 67 -17.88 1.56 17.26
C MET A 67 -19.24 1.04 17.73
N PRO A 68 -20.08 1.88 18.31
CA PRO A 68 -21.47 1.53 18.59
C PRO A 68 -22.21 1.15 17.31
N VAL A 69 -23.16 0.23 17.43
CA VAL A 69 -24.04 -0.14 16.31
C VAL A 69 -24.88 1.06 15.86
N GLY A 70 -25.04 1.24 14.55
CA GLY A 70 -25.84 2.31 13.97
C GLY A 70 -25.05 3.57 13.66
N ILE A 71 -23.72 3.59 13.88
CA ILE A 71 -22.86 4.69 13.44
C ILE A 71 -22.42 4.47 12.00
N TYR A 72 -22.58 5.49 11.21
CA TYR A 72 -22.07 5.59 9.84
C TYR A 72 -20.97 6.65 9.76
N MET A 73 -19.81 6.26 9.22
CA MET A 73 -18.67 7.16 9.03
C MET A 73 -18.40 7.38 7.55
N TYR A 74 -18.11 8.62 7.19
CA TYR A 74 -17.72 9.00 5.84
C TYR A 74 -16.68 10.12 5.88
N ASN A 75 -16.02 10.35 4.77
CA ASN A 75 -15.12 11.49 4.59
C ASN A 75 -15.38 12.11 3.21
N SER A 76 -15.90 13.32 3.19
CA SER A 76 -16.15 14.09 1.97
C SER A 76 -15.04 15.11 1.64
N THR A 77 -14.07 15.33 2.52
CA THR A 77 -13.10 16.43 2.37
C THR A 77 -11.65 15.98 2.21
N GLY A 78 -11.41 14.70 2.00
CA GLY A 78 -10.02 14.24 1.91
C GLY A 78 -9.88 12.74 1.69
N THR A 79 -8.77 12.23 2.17
CA THR A 79 -8.42 10.82 2.03
C THR A 79 -9.18 9.97 3.04
N MET A 80 -9.98 9.04 2.55
CA MET A 80 -10.70 8.07 3.39
C MET A 80 -9.78 6.96 3.88
N MET A 81 -8.87 6.46 3.02
CA MET A 81 -7.90 5.44 3.38
C MET A 81 -6.53 5.80 2.81
N TYR A 82 -5.49 5.63 3.59
CA TYR A 82 -4.12 5.86 3.15
C TYR A 82 -3.65 4.79 2.17
N SER A 83 -2.62 5.12 1.38
CA SER A 83 -1.96 4.14 0.50
C SER A 83 -1.40 2.95 1.28
N VAL A 84 -1.26 1.81 0.61
CA VAL A 84 -0.64 0.61 1.16
C VAL A 84 0.45 0.15 0.20
N ASP A 85 1.68 0.57 0.45
CA ASP A 85 2.83 0.18 -0.34
C ASP A 85 3.78 -0.65 0.53
N GLY A 86 3.79 -1.95 0.31
CA GLY A 86 4.72 -2.88 0.95
C GLY A 86 5.98 -3.03 0.11
N PHE A 87 7.14 -3.10 0.74
CA PHE A 87 8.41 -3.28 0.05
C PHE A 87 9.28 -4.36 0.71
N HIS A 88 10.04 -5.04 -0.13
CA HIS A 88 11.12 -5.96 0.22
C HIS A 88 12.40 -5.48 -0.43
N ILE A 89 13.44 -5.25 0.35
CA ILE A 89 14.78 -4.86 -0.09
C ILE A 89 15.74 -5.99 0.24
N GLU A 90 16.24 -6.67 -0.76
CA GLU A 90 17.31 -7.64 -0.64
C GLU A 90 18.65 -6.95 -0.96
N ILE A 91 19.53 -6.93 0.02
CA ILE A 91 20.89 -6.41 -0.10
C ILE A 91 21.82 -7.58 -0.31
N LYS A 92 22.61 -7.53 -1.38
CA LYS A 92 23.63 -8.52 -1.69
C LYS A 92 25.02 -7.91 -1.51
N GLY A 93 25.80 -8.56 -0.68
CA GLY A 93 27.21 -8.28 -0.46
C GLY A 93 28.08 -9.48 -0.84
N LYS A 94 29.12 -9.71 -0.05
CA LYS A 94 30.03 -10.84 -0.15
C LYS A 94 30.45 -11.27 1.25
N GLY A 95 30.08 -12.48 1.63
CA GLY A 95 30.39 -13.06 2.93
C GLY A 95 31.90 -13.35 3.10
N ALA A 96 32.32 -13.37 4.36
CA ALA A 96 33.68 -13.77 4.75
C ALA A 96 33.73 -14.16 6.23
N HIS A 97 34.84 -14.73 6.64
CA HIS A 97 35.14 -14.92 8.05
C HIS A 97 35.28 -13.56 8.75
N GLY A 98 34.64 -13.38 9.91
CA GLY A 98 34.56 -12.10 10.62
C GLY A 98 35.93 -11.51 11.04
N ALA A 99 36.99 -12.34 11.13
CA ALA A 99 38.35 -11.87 11.36
C ALA A 99 39.06 -11.31 10.12
N TYR A 100 38.46 -11.44 8.93
CA TYR A 100 39.01 -10.95 7.64
C TYR A 100 38.03 -10.08 6.89
N PRO A 101 37.50 -8.99 7.51
CA PRO A 101 36.45 -8.16 6.91
C PRO A 101 36.87 -7.50 5.59
N GLN A 102 38.16 -7.27 5.36
CA GLN A 102 38.71 -6.73 4.13
C GLN A 102 38.47 -7.60 2.88
N ASN A 103 38.11 -8.88 3.08
CA ASN A 103 37.78 -9.81 2.01
C ASN A 103 36.27 -9.86 1.69
N SER A 104 35.47 -9.06 2.41
CA SER A 104 34.02 -9.03 2.34
C SER A 104 33.48 -7.75 1.69
N VAL A 105 32.18 -7.79 1.38
CA VAL A 105 31.30 -6.64 1.25
C VAL A 105 30.14 -6.90 2.23
N ASP A 106 30.16 -6.20 3.35
CA ASP A 106 29.29 -6.54 4.49
C ASP A 106 27.84 -6.05 4.28
N PRO A 107 26.87 -6.93 4.02
CA PRO A 107 25.48 -6.55 3.79
C PRO A 107 24.77 -6.09 5.07
N ILE A 108 25.26 -6.44 6.28
CA ILE A 108 24.71 -5.92 7.53
C ILE A 108 25.02 -4.43 7.66
N ASN A 109 26.29 -4.05 7.40
CA ASN A 109 26.68 -2.66 7.38
C ASN A 109 25.90 -1.87 6.34
N ILE A 110 25.74 -2.40 5.12
CA ILE A 110 24.96 -1.78 4.06
C ILE A 110 23.49 -1.61 4.49
N ALA A 111 22.87 -2.64 5.04
CA ALA A 111 21.47 -2.61 5.48
C ALA A 111 21.23 -1.55 6.57
N ALA A 112 22.16 -1.41 7.52
CA ALA A 112 22.09 -0.38 8.55
C ALA A 112 22.12 1.04 7.92
N HIS A 113 23.02 1.29 6.96
CA HIS A 113 23.09 2.58 6.27
C HIS A 113 21.85 2.82 5.40
N VAL A 114 21.34 1.82 4.70
CA VAL A 114 20.06 1.92 3.97
C VAL A 114 18.93 2.29 4.92
N TYR A 115 18.82 1.62 6.07
CA TYR A 115 17.79 1.93 7.07
C TYR A 115 17.83 3.40 7.50
N PHE A 116 19.01 3.92 7.90
CA PHE A 116 19.15 5.33 8.30
C PHE A 116 18.91 6.31 7.15
N ALA A 117 19.35 5.98 5.95
CA ALA A 117 19.11 6.83 4.78
C ALA A 117 17.59 6.93 4.47
N LEU A 118 16.85 5.84 4.61
CA LEU A 118 15.39 5.84 4.44
C LEU A 118 14.67 6.72 5.48
N GLN A 119 15.15 6.74 6.75
CA GLN A 119 14.62 7.67 7.76
C GLN A 119 14.87 9.14 7.37
N SER A 120 16.00 9.42 6.73
CA SER A 120 16.31 10.77 6.25
C SER A 120 15.39 11.21 5.10
N VAL A 121 15.00 10.30 4.20
CA VAL A 121 14.01 10.59 3.14
C VAL A 121 12.70 11.08 3.76
N ILE A 122 12.15 10.35 4.74
CA ILE A 122 10.93 10.77 5.44
C ILE A 122 11.11 12.12 6.13
N ALA A 123 12.19 12.29 6.86
CA ALA A 123 12.38 13.47 7.71
C ALA A 123 12.71 14.75 6.93
N ARG A 124 13.21 14.65 5.70
CA ARG A 124 13.80 15.78 4.96
C ARG A 124 13.23 16.02 3.56
N GLU A 125 12.53 15.06 2.99
CA GLU A 125 12.02 15.18 1.61
C GLU A 125 10.49 15.22 1.54
N THR A 126 9.77 14.89 2.63
CA THR A 126 8.30 14.97 2.67
C THR A 126 7.82 16.32 3.19
N ASP A 127 6.68 16.76 2.71
CA ASP A 127 5.98 17.93 3.23
C ASP A 127 5.44 17.62 4.64
N PRO A 128 5.81 18.38 5.69
CA PRO A 128 5.37 18.12 7.05
C PRO A 128 3.86 18.35 7.28
N SER A 129 3.18 19.01 6.35
CA SER A 129 1.72 19.18 6.40
C SER A 129 0.95 17.95 5.87
N LYS A 130 1.65 17.01 5.22
CA LYS A 130 1.06 15.79 4.64
C LYS A 130 1.33 14.58 5.50
N ALA A 131 0.34 13.69 5.59
CA ALA A 131 0.50 12.45 6.33
C ALA A 131 1.30 11.44 5.51
N CYS A 132 2.56 11.29 5.88
CA CYS A 132 3.51 10.37 5.25
C CYS A 132 4.21 9.53 6.32
N LEU A 133 4.33 8.23 6.10
CA LEU A 133 5.17 7.38 6.94
C LEU A 133 5.85 6.29 6.10
N MET A 134 7.02 5.87 6.55
CA MET A 134 7.73 4.70 6.07
C MET A 134 8.26 3.93 7.29
N THR A 135 7.88 2.69 7.41
CA THR A 135 8.29 1.82 8.51
C THR A 135 9.03 0.61 7.96
N VAL A 136 10.20 0.32 8.50
CA VAL A 136 10.88 -0.96 8.31
C VAL A 136 10.48 -1.85 9.49
N GLY A 137 9.68 -2.86 9.22
CA GLY A 137 9.16 -3.80 10.23
C GLY A 137 9.99 -5.08 10.37
N LYS A 138 10.86 -5.36 9.38
CA LYS A 138 11.74 -6.52 9.40
C LYS A 138 13.15 -6.11 8.95
N PHE A 139 14.15 -6.51 9.73
CA PHE A 139 15.56 -6.38 9.42
C PHE A 139 16.23 -7.70 9.79
N GLN A 140 16.69 -8.44 8.80
CA GLN A 140 17.24 -9.79 9.01
C GLN A 140 18.54 -9.97 8.24
N ALA A 141 19.58 -10.46 8.91
CA ALA A 141 20.85 -10.82 8.30
C ALA A 141 21.65 -11.75 9.23
N GLY A 142 22.51 -12.58 8.63
CA GLY A 142 23.47 -13.43 9.35
C GLY A 142 22.84 -14.57 10.16
N THR A 143 23.66 -15.57 10.45
CA THR A 143 23.30 -16.76 11.23
C THR A 143 24.32 -17.11 12.31
N ALA A 144 25.52 -16.52 12.25
CA ALA A 144 26.60 -16.80 13.17
C ALA A 144 27.41 -15.51 13.46
N ALA A 145 27.86 -15.37 14.72
CA ALA A 145 28.53 -14.17 15.19
C ALA A 145 29.91 -13.91 14.55
N ASN A 146 30.57 -14.94 14.05
CA ASN A 146 31.91 -14.89 13.45
C ASN A 146 31.91 -14.96 11.92
N ILE A 147 30.76 -14.83 11.27
CA ILE A 147 30.62 -14.89 9.80
C ILE A 147 29.88 -13.63 9.30
N ILE A 148 30.49 -12.91 8.37
CA ILE A 148 29.83 -11.88 7.60
C ILE A 148 28.97 -12.60 6.56
N PRO A 149 27.62 -12.38 6.50
CA PRO A 149 26.75 -13.08 5.57
C PRO A 149 26.90 -12.57 4.12
N ASP A 150 26.27 -13.26 3.17
CA ASP A 150 26.20 -12.81 1.78
C ASP A 150 25.06 -11.82 1.54
N THR A 151 24.02 -11.86 2.37
CA THR A 151 22.79 -11.07 2.15
C THR A 151 22.23 -10.50 3.44
N ALA A 152 21.46 -9.41 3.29
CA ALA A 152 20.59 -8.87 4.32
C ALA A 152 19.24 -8.49 3.70
N VAL A 153 18.18 -8.50 4.49
CA VAL A 153 16.82 -8.21 4.06
C VAL A 153 16.18 -7.14 4.95
N LEU A 154 15.58 -6.15 4.33
CA LEU A 154 14.68 -5.18 4.94
C LEU A 154 13.29 -5.33 4.33
N GLU A 155 12.24 -5.41 5.16
CA GLU A 155 10.86 -5.33 4.69
C GLU A 155 10.12 -4.24 5.45
N GLY A 156 9.24 -3.55 4.75
CA GLY A 156 8.53 -2.43 5.35
C GLY A 156 7.31 -2.00 4.57
N THR A 157 6.77 -0.88 5.00
CA THR A 157 5.55 -0.32 4.44
C THR A 157 5.63 1.20 4.35
N ILE A 158 5.02 1.76 3.30
CA ILE A 158 4.79 3.19 3.11
C ILE A 158 3.29 3.44 3.19
N ARG A 159 2.90 4.53 3.87
CA ARG A 159 1.53 5.04 3.93
C ARG A 159 1.54 6.53 3.61
N THR A 160 0.67 6.96 2.72
CA THR A 160 0.49 8.37 2.36
C THR A 160 -0.98 8.69 2.18
N ASN A 161 -1.33 9.96 2.35
CA ASN A 161 -2.69 10.44 2.15
C ASN A 161 -2.91 11.11 0.80
N ASP A 162 -1.88 11.22 -0.05
CA ASP A 162 -1.99 11.80 -1.39
C ASP A 162 -1.06 11.09 -2.39
N LYS A 163 -1.38 11.27 -3.67
CA LYS A 163 -0.69 10.62 -4.78
C LYS A 163 0.75 11.09 -4.94
N ASP A 164 0.99 12.40 -4.85
CA ASP A 164 2.32 12.98 -5.11
C ASP A 164 3.34 12.54 -4.05
N SER A 165 2.93 12.55 -2.77
CA SER A 165 3.73 12.04 -1.66
C SER A 165 4.03 10.54 -1.81
N ARG A 166 3.06 9.75 -2.28
CA ARG A 166 3.24 8.33 -2.55
C ARG A 166 4.29 8.10 -3.64
N GLU A 167 4.16 8.78 -4.79
CA GLU A 167 5.10 8.67 -5.90
C GLU A 167 6.51 9.10 -5.48
N LEU A 168 6.63 10.21 -4.74
CA LEU A 168 7.90 10.67 -4.16
C LEU A 168 8.53 9.58 -3.30
N LEU A 169 7.81 9.10 -2.28
CA LEU A 169 8.38 8.17 -1.30
C LEU A 169 8.75 6.81 -1.90
N VAL A 170 7.91 6.25 -2.76
CA VAL A 170 8.21 4.97 -3.43
C VAL A 170 9.44 5.11 -4.32
N ARG A 171 9.53 6.18 -5.09
CA ARG A 171 10.69 6.45 -5.93
C ARG A 171 11.96 6.67 -5.10
N ARG A 172 11.89 7.55 -4.09
CA ARG A 172 13.05 7.87 -3.26
C ARG A 172 13.53 6.69 -2.43
N MET A 173 12.63 5.87 -1.92
CA MET A 173 13.00 4.61 -1.24
C MET A 173 13.83 3.71 -2.15
N LYS A 174 13.38 3.48 -3.37
CA LYS A 174 14.10 2.64 -4.35
C LYS A 174 15.48 3.23 -4.69
N GLU A 175 15.55 4.50 -5.06
CA GLU A 175 16.78 5.19 -5.40
C GLU A 175 17.79 5.20 -4.24
N THR A 176 17.32 5.53 -3.04
CA THR A 176 18.16 5.63 -1.85
C THR A 176 18.74 4.26 -1.47
N ALA A 177 17.92 3.22 -1.48
CA ALA A 177 18.39 1.86 -1.16
C ALA A 177 19.48 1.39 -2.15
N ILE A 178 19.26 1.57 -3.45
CA ILE A 178 20.20 1.17 -4.49
C ILE A 178 21.52 1.94 -4.36
N ARG A 179 21.47 3.29 -4.32
CA ARG A 179 22.68 4.13 -4.26
C ARG A 179 23.47 3.94 -2.98
N THR A 180 22.78 3.74 -1.85
CA THR A 180 23.45 3.45 -0.59
C THR A 180 24.18 2.11 -0.66
N ALA A 181 23.57 1.07 -1.22
CA ALA A 181 24.22 -0.24 -1.37
C ALA A 181 25.46 -0.13 -2.28
N GLU A 182 25.37 0.58 -3.40
CA GLU A 182 26.47 0.81 -4.34
C GLU A 182 27.63 1.56 -3.68
N THR A 183 27.35 2.53 -2.80
CA THR A 183 28.39 3.29 -2.07
C THR A 183 29.31 2.38 -1.25
N PHE A 184 28.78 1.27 -0.73
CA PHE A 184 29.54 0.30 0.05
C PHE A 184 29.95 -0.93 -0.77
N GLY A 185 29.86 -0.91 -2.08
CA GLY A 185 30.28 -1.97 -2.99
C GLY A 185 29.33 -3.16 -3.11
N GLY A 186 28.12 -3.07 -2.53
CA GLY A 186 27.07 -4.07 -2.67
C GLY A 186 26.00 -3.68 -3.68
N THR A 187 24.90 -4.46 -3.72
CA THR A 187 23.72 -4.15 -4.52
C THR A 187 22.45 -4.27 -3.72
N ALA A 188 21.41 -3.55 -4.10
CA ALA A 188 20.08 -3.69 -3.54
C ALA A 188 19.06 -4.01 -4.64
N LYS A 189 18.26 -5.07 -4.41
CA LYS A 189 17.11 -5.40 -5.25
C LYS A 189 15.83 -5.10 -4.48
N ILE A 190 14.96 -4.31 -5.08
CA ILE A 190 13.69 -3.92 -4.47
C ILE A 190 12.54 -4.62 -5.18
N THR A 191 11.67 -5.26 -4.40
CA THR A 191 10.41 -5.84 -4.86
C THR A 191 9.27 -5.21 -4.08
N MET A 192 8.26 -4.69 -4.79
CA MET A 192 7.04 -4.21 -4.13
C MET A 192 6.16 -5.41 -3.78
N ILE A 193 5.72 -5.47 -2.52
CA ILE A 193 4.83 -6.52 -2.00
C ILE A 193 3.36 -6.14 -2.24
N SER A 194 3.08 -4.85 -2.12
CA SER A 194 1.76 -4.27 -2.40
C SER A 194 1.91 -2.86 -2.96
N GLU A 195 0.95 -2.44 -3.80
CA GLU A 195 0.93 -1.11 -4.42
C GLU A 195 -0.53 -0.64 -4.53
N VAL A 196 -1.07 -0.10 -3.43
CA VAL A 196 -2.45 0.40 -3.37
C VAL A 196 -2.44 1.91 -3.17
N PRO A 197 -3.03 2.69 -4.09
CA PRO A 197 -3.12 4.14 -3.94
C PRO A 197 -4.03 4.55 -2.77
N PRO A 198 -3.93 5.80 -2.28
CA PRO A 198 -4.86 6.32 -1.30
C PRO A 198 -6.27 6.40 -1.89
N LEU A 199 -7.29 6.11 -1.07
CA LEU A 199 -8.69 6.30 -1.44
C LEU A 199 -9.11 7.74 -1.13
N ILE A 200 -9.32 8.51 -2.18
CA ILE A 200 -9.80 9.89 -2.11
C ILE A 200 -11.24 9.91 -2.62
N CYS A 201 -12.18 10.22 -1.74
CA CYS A 201 -13.59 10.30 -2.10
C CYS A 201 -13.90 11.61 -2.85
N ASN A 202 -14.83 11.54 -3.80
CA ASN A 202 -15.37 12.75 -4.43
C ASN A 202 -16.29 13.46 -3.44
N PRO A 203 -16.05 14.75 -3.09
CA PRO A 203 -16.81 15.43 -2.05
C PRO A 203 -18.30 15.55 -2.38
N GLU A 204 -18.63 16.00 -3.59
CA GLU A 204 -20.01 16.22 -4.01
C GLU A 204 -20.80 14.91 -4.04
N PHE A 205 -20.24 13.86 -4.62
CA PHE A 205 -20.87 12.54 -4.66
C PHE A 205 -21.04 11.94 -3.27
N THR A 206 -20.06 12.12 -2.39
CA THR A 206 -20.14 11.64 -1.00
C THR A 206 -21.27 12.32 -0.25
N GLU A 207 -21.40 13.65 -0.33
CA GLU A 207 -22.48 14.40 0.33
C GLU A 207 -23.86 14.02 -0.23
N GLN A 208 -23.98 13.76 -1.54
CA GLN A 208 -25.23 13.25 -2.12
C GLN A 208 -25.63 11.91 -1.52
N ILE A 209 -24.70 10.95 -1.44
CA ILE A 209 -24.97 9.63 -0.88
C ILE A 209 -25.36 9.72 0.59
N VAL A 210 -24.64 10.52 1.38
CA VAL A 210 -24.94 10.70 2.81
C VAL A 210 -26.31 11.33 3.02
N GLY A 211 -26.75 12.19 2.12
CA GLY A 211 -28.09 12.80 2.15
C GLY A 211 -29.26 11.81 1.96
N PHE A 212 -28.98 10.57 1.55
CA PHE A 212 -29.96 9.50 1.43
C PHE A 212 -29.99 8.53 2.64
N ILE A 213 -29.06 8.67 3.60
CA ILE A 213 -28.92 7.82 4.78
C ILE A 213 -29.50 8.55 6.00
#